data_4a2b52cdbd0c518ad751f5dee7b77df7
#
_entry.id   4a2b52cdbd0c518ad751f5dee7b77df7
#
_cell.length_a   1.000
_cell.length_b   1.000
_cell.length_c   1.000
_cell.angle_alpha   90.00
_cell.angle_beta   90.00
_cell.angle_gamma   90.00
#
_symmetry.space_group_name_H-M   'P 1'
#
loop_
_entity.id
_entity.type
_entity.pdbx_description
1 polymer ?
#
loop_
_entity_poly.entity_id
_entity_poly.type
_entity_poly.pdbx_seq_one_letter_code
_entity_poly.pdbx_strand_id
1 'polypeptide(L)'
;GGDDGRYDAQTNINRFNGDQQLSLLGMGNNTNRQGFTLNDIMNFTGDLARGMRNGGGVNISIGGGPSDNGLPVTGLGQNQQGVATTYAGGVNYNDTWNKKSNVNSGGMFSDIDLLTDRITNRQNLLPGNNFDYRSNSNSARKVQQQRWNGAIDHKFDTMISLKITPQVS
;
A
#
# COMPACT_ATOMS: atom_id res chain seq x y z
N GLY A 1 -2.90 22.92 4.69
CA GLY A 1 -3.42 22.47 5.98
C GLY A 1 -4.91 22.75 6.04
N GLY A 2 -5.67 21.85 6.63
CA GLY A 2 -7.08 22.01 6.85
C GLY A 2 -7.34 22.69 8.22
N ASP A 3 -8.59 23.01 8.50
CA ASP A 3 -9.03 23.39 9.83
C ASP A 3 -8.72 22.25 10.81
N ASP A 4 -8.45 22.56 12.06
CA ASP A 4 -8.11 21.62 13.13
C ASP A 4 -6.81 20.80 12.92
N GLY A 5 -5.83 21.36 12.22
CA GLY A 5 -4.54 20.69 12.02
C GLY A 5 -4.59 19.47 11.10
N ARG A 6 -5.64 19.30 10.31
CA ARG A 6 -5.74 18.23 9.31
C ARG A 6 -4.84 18.50 8.11
N TYR A 7 -4.18 17.45 7.65
CA TYR A 7 -3.32 17.50 6.47
C TYR A 7 -3.50 16.25 5.61
N ASP A 8 -3.32 16.43 4.32
CA ASP A 8 -3.21 15.36 3.31
C ASP A 8 -2.18 15.84 2.28
N ALA A 9 -1.09 15.10 2.15
CA ALA A 9 0.00 15.39 1.24
C ALA A 9 0.40 14.10 0.52
N GLN A 10 0.55 14.21 -0.79
CA GLN A 10 0.99 13.12 -1.65
C GLN A 10 2.01 13.63 -2.65
N THR A 11 3.03 12.84 -2.91
CA THR A 11 4.04 13.13 -3.92
C THR A 11 4.31 11.90 -4.77
N ASN A 12 4.52 12.13 -6.06
CA ASN A 12 4.92 11.11 -7.02
C ASN A 12 5.98 11.72 -7.94
N ILE A 13 7.18 11.13 -7.96
CA ILE A 13 8.30 11.58 -8.77
C ILE A 13 8.73 10.41 -9.65
N ASN A 14 8.71 10.64 -10.96
CA ASN A 14 9.15 9.67 -11.93
C ASN A 14 10.29 10.26 -12.77
N ARG A 15 11.39 9.51 -12.88
CA ARG A 15 12.52 9.83 -13.74
C ARG A 15 12.69 8.72 -14.76
N PHE A 16 12.74 9.10 -16.01
CA PHE A 16 13.01 8.21 -17.13
C PHE A 16 14.28 8.65 -17.84
N ASN A 17 15.18 7.71 -18.08
CA ASN A 17 16.43 7.94 -18.82
C ASN A 17 16.78 6.70 -19.65
N GLY A 18 16.36 6.68 -20.91
CA GLY A 18 16.46 5.50 -21.77
C GLY A 18 15.66 4.32 -21.19
N ASP A 19 16.33 3.20 -20.91
CA ASP A 19 15.73 2.00 -20.32
C ASP A 19 15.59 2.09 -18.80
N GLN A 20 16.21 3.11 -18.18
CA GLN A 20 16.15 3.33 -16.74
C GLN A 20 14.90 4.06 -16.34
N GLN A 21 14.22 3.53 -15.35
CA GLN A 21 13.09 4.16 -14.67
C GLN A 21 13.31 4.15 -13.17
N LEU A 22 13.21 5.31 -12.54
CA LEU A 22 13.17 5.48 -11.09
C LEU A 22 11.86 6.17 -10.73
N SER A 23 11.09 5.57 -9.84
CA SER A 23 9.84 6.11 -9.33
C SER A 23 9.89 6.21 -7.81
N LEU A 24 9.49 7.35 -7.28
CA LEU A 24 9.34 7.60 -5.85
C LEU A 24 7.89 7.99 -5.58
N LEU A 25 7.32 7.39 -4.56
CA LEU A 25 5.96 7.65 -4.11
C LEU A 25 5.99 7.95 -2.61
N GLY A 26 5.27 8.98 -2.18
CA GLY A 26 5.16 9.33 -0.76
C GLY A 26 3.79 9.88 -0.45
N MET A 27 3.29 9.57 0.75
CA MET A 27 2.07 10.18 1.28
C MET A 27 2.15 10.34 2.79
N GLY A 28 1.49 11.37 3.29
CA GLY A 28 1.27 11.58 4.71
C GLY A 28 -0.06 12.27 4.92
N ASN A 29 -0.91 11.73 5.76
CA ASN A 29 -2.19 12.33 6.07
C ASN A 29 -2.72 11.94 7.45
N ASN A 30 -3.59 12.76 8.00
CA ASN A 30 -4.39 12.49 9.18
C ASN A 30 -5.90 12.69 8.89
N THR A 31 -6.30 12.55 7.64
CA THR A 31 -7.67 12.73 7.14
C THR A 31 -8.42 11.41 6.95
N ASN A 32 -7.97 10.36 7.63
CA ASN A 32 -8.56 9.03 7.57
C ASN A 32 -8.36 8.28 6.23
N ARG A 33 -7.39 8.70 5.41
CA ARG A 33 -6.96 7.93 4.24
C ARG A 33 -5.90 6.93 4.68
N GLN A 34 -6.15 5.66 4.48
CA GLN A 34 -5.31 4.58 5.01
C GLN A 34 -4.23 4.09 4.03
N GLY A 35 -4.11 4.68 2.86
CA GLY A 35 -3.12 4.23 1.89
C GLY A 35 -3.25 4.91 0.53
N PHE A 36 -2.48 4.43 -0.40
CA PHE A 36 -2.49 4.86 -1.80
C PHE A 36 -3.75 4.39 -2.53
N THR A 37 -4.17 5.12 -3.54
CA THR A 37 -5.19 4.63 -4.47
C THR A 37 -4.60 3.54 -5.38
N LEU A 38 -5.46 2.71 -5.94
CA LEU A 38 -5.03 1.71 -6.92
C LEU A 38 -4.27 2.35 -8.09
N ASN A 39 -4.75 3.52 -8.57
CA ASN A 39 -4.08 4.26 -9.64
C ASN A 39 -2.67 4.73 -9.25
N ASP A 40 -2.48 5.17 -8.00
CA ASP A 40 -1.16 5.59 -7.52
C ASP A 40 -0.18 4.43 -7.57
N ILE A 41 -0.61 3.25 -7.13
CA ILE A 41 0.21 2.05 -7.13
C ILE A 41 0.49 1.56 -8.55
N MET A 42 -0.51 1.55 -9.42
CA MET A 42 -0.34 1.16 -10.82
C MET A 42 0.64 2.08 -11.55
N ASN A 43 0.55 3.39 -11.32
CA ASN A 43 1.49 4.36 -11.89
C ASN A 43 2.89 4.20 -11.33
N PHE A 44 3.00 3.89 -10.03
CA PHE A 44 4.28 3.71 -9.35
C PHE A 44 5.00 2.42 -9.78
N THR A 45 4.30 1.31 -9.83
CA THR A 45 4.91 0.02 -10.22
C THR A 45 5.16 -0.08 -11.73
N GLY A 46 4.48 0.74 -12.53
CA GLY A 46 4.53 0.63 -13.99
C GLY A 46 3.97 -0.70 -14.52
N ASP A 47 3.36 -1.49 -13.66
CA ASP A 47 2.89 -2.85 -13.98
C ASP A 47 1.80 -2.85 -15.04
N LEU A 48 0.98 -1.78 -15.09
CA LEU A 48 -0.02 -1.63 -16.13
C LEU A 48 0.63 -1.56 -17.53
N ALA A 49 1.68 -0.75 -17.65
CA ALA A 49 2.40 -0.58 -18.91
C ALA A 49 3.13 -1.88 -19.34
N ARG A 50 3.62 -2.64 -18.37
CA ARG A 50 4.26 -3.94 -18.63
C ARG A 50 3.27 -5.04 -18.93
N GLY A 51 2.17 -5.12 -18.22
CA GLY A 51 1.11 -6.10 -18.46
C GLY A 51 0.55 -5.97 -19.87
N MET A 52 0.36 -4.74 -20.35
CA MET A 52 -0.08 -4.48 -21.72
C MET A 52 0.97 -4.83 -22.79
N ARG A 53 2.27 -4.67 -22.49
CA ARG A 53 3.35 -4.99 -23.47
C ARG A 53 3.62 -6.49 -23.59
N ASN A 54 3.39 -7.28 -22.53
CA ASN A 54 3.76 -8.69 -22.48
C ASN A 54 2.56 -9.65 -22.54
N GLY A 55 1.34 -9.14 -22.72
CA GLY A 55 0.13 -9.99 -22.75
C GLY A 55 -0.14 -10.75 -21.45
N GLY A 56 0.55 -10.40 -20.37
CA GLY A 56 0.39 -10.98 -19.04
C GLY A 56 -0.57 -10.16 -18.20
N GLY A 57 -1.43 -10.83 -17.44
CA GLY A 57 -2.31 -10.18 -16.48
C GLY A 57 -1.51 -9.49 -15.36
N VAL A 58 -1.96 -8.31 -14.93
CA VAL A 58 -1.39 -7.60 -13.79
C VAL A 58 -1.83 -8.33 -12.53
N ASN A 59 -0.89 -8.99 -11.85
CA ASN A 59 -1.15 -9.65 -10.58
C ASN A 59 -0.85 -8.66 -9.43
N ILE A 60 -1.80 -7.78 -9.14
CA ILE A 60 -1.72 -6.87 -8.00
C ILE A 60 -2.35 -7.60 -6.81
N SER A 61 -1.52 -8.10 -5.89
CA SER A 61 -2.00 -8.63 -4.63
C SER A 61 -2.41 -7.46 -3.73
N ILE A 62 -3.69 -7.17 -3.71
CA ILE A 62 -4.27 -6.09 -2.93
C ILE A 62 -4.82 -6.73 -1.65
N GLY A 63 -4.02 -6.73 -0.61
CA GLY A 63 -4.44 -7.19 0.71
C GLY A 63 -5.01 -6.03 1.53
N GLY A 64 -6.23 -6.19 2.01
CA GLY A 64 -6.96 -5.20 2.81
C GLY A 64 -6.99 -5.49 4.31
N GLY A 65 -6.21 -6.46 4.81
CA GLY A 65 -6.17 -6.84 6.22
C GLY A 65 -4.81 -6.58 6.87
N PRO A 66 -4.77 -6.46 8.20
CA PRO A 66 -3.52 -6.28 8.95
C PRO A 66 -2.60 -7.51 8.93
N SER A 67 -3.05 -8.61 8.40
CA SER A 67 -2.32 -9.87 8.22
C SER A 67 -2.00 -10.20 6.77
N ASP A 68 -2.46 -9.36 5.84
CA ASP A 68 -2.23 -9.57 4.41
C ASP A 68 -0.98 -8.81 3.96
N ASN A 69 -0.08 -9.48 3.29
CA ASN A 69 1.16 -8.94 2.73
C ASN A 69 0.91 -7.96 1.55
N GLY A 70 -0.26 -7.33 1.52
CA GLY A 70 -0.67 -6.40 0.48
C GLY A 70 -0.19 -4.96 0.72
N LEU A 71 -0.16 -4.20 -0.35
CA LEU A 71 0.10 -2.76 -0.31
C LEU A 71 -1.03 -2.04 0.44
N PRO A 72 -0.75 -0.98 1.21
CA PRO A 72 -1.78 -0.18 1.84
C PRO A 72 -2.59 0.56 0.76
N VAL A 73 -3.71 -0.02 0.37
CA VAL A 73 -4.60 0.56 -0.66
C VAL A 73 -5.90 1.03 -0.03
N THR A 74 -6.24 2.27 -0.29
CA THR A 74 -7.51 2.86 0.13
C THR A 74 -8.66 2.36 -0.77
N GLY A 75 -9.78 2.02 -0.17
CA GLY A 75 -11.04 1.83 -0.92
C GLY A 75 -11.46 0.40 -1.22
N LEU A 76 -10.71 -0.61 -0.75
CA LEU A 76 -11.09 -2.01 -0.93
C LEU A 76 -11.73 -2.59 0.35
N GLY A 77 -12.91 -2.11 0.67
CA GLY A 77 -13.85 -2.88 1.51
C GLY A 77 -13.66 -2.82 3.02
N GLN A 78 -12.80 -1.97 3.56
CA GLN A 78 -12.72 -1.78 5.01
C GLN A 78 -13.25 -0.39 5.41
N ASN A 79 -14.51 -0.37 5.83
CA ASN A 79 -15.03 0.71 6.67
C ASN A 79 -14.37 0.61 8.06
N GLN A 80 -13.14 1.05 8.18
CA GLN A 80 -12.52 1.16 9.51
C GLN A 80 -13.09 2.40 10.18
N GLN A 81 -13.86 2.16 11.22
CA GLN A 81 -14.34 3.22 12.12
C GLN A 81 -13.14 3.70 12.94
N GLY A 82 -12.91 5.01 12.92
CA GLY A 82 -11.83 5.62 13.69
C GLY A 82 -11.12 6.73 12.94
N VAL A 83 -10.13 7.33 13.57
CA VAL A 83 -9.24 8.34 12.97
C VAL A 83 -7.90 7.69 12.68
N ALA A 84 -7.51 7.68 11.42
CA ALA A 84 -6.23 7.14 10.98
C ALA A 84 -5.26 8.26 10.62
N THR A 85 -4.03 8.15 11.13
CA THR A 85 -2.86 8.89 10.64
C THR A 85 -1.98 7.92 9.87
N THR A 86 -1.67 8.25 8.63
CA THR A 86 -0.95 7.36 7.72
C THR A 86 0.26 8.06 7.14
N TYR A 87 1.42 7.39 7.21
CA TYR A 87 2.62 7.72 6.46
C TYR A 87 2.98 6.51 5.61
N ALA A 88 3.19 6.72 4.33
CA ALA A 88 3.63 5.66 3.45
C ALA A 88 4.55 6.19 2.36
N GLY A 89 5.46 5.34 1.91
CA GLY A 89 6.39 5.67 0.86
C GLY A 89 6.85 4.45 0.09
N GLY A 90 7.32 4.68 -1.12
CA GLY A 90 7.84 3.63 -1.96
C GLY A 90 8.90 4.12 -2.93
N VAL A 91 9.77 3.21 -3.31
CA VAL A 91 10.77 3.39 -4.36
C VAL A 91 10.68 2.21 -5.33
N ASN A 92 10.71 2.50 -6.61
CA ASN A 92 10.75 1.50 -7.65
C ASN A 92 11.84 1.87 -8.66
N TYR A 93 12.73 0.91 -8.94
CA TYR A 93 13.81 1.04 -9.89
C TYR A 93 13.73 -0.06 -10.93
N ASN A 94 13.77 0.32 -12.19
CA ASN A 94 13.82 -0.59 -13.33
C ASN A 94 14.92 -0.14 -14.27
N ASP A 95 15.72 -1.09 -14.76
CA ASP A 95 16.77 -0.81 -15.72
C ASP A 95 17.09 -2.06 -16.57
N THR A 96 17.66 -1.81 -17.74
CA THR A 96 18.19 -2.87 -18.61
C THR A 96 19.67 -2.67 -18.83
N TRP A 97 20.50 -3.45 -18.09
CA TRP A 97 21.95 -3.35 -18.18
C TRP A 97 22.48 -4.17 -19.35
N ASN A 98 23.28 -3.52 -20.20
CA ASN A 98 23.96 -4.17 -21.32
C ASN A 98 23.04 -4.96 -22.26
N LYS A 99 21.74 -4.59 -22.34
CA LYS A 99 20.72 -5.28 -23.14
C LYS A 99 20.54 -6.78 -22.82
N LYS A 100 21.21 -7.29 -21.79
CA LYS A 100 21.19 -8.68 -21.36
C LYS A 100 20.65 -8.90 -19.95
N SER A 101 20.66 -7.87 -19.14
CA SER A 101 20.24 -7.96 -17.74
C SER A 101 19.10 -6.99 -17.48
N ASN A 102 17.92 -7.53 -17.14
CA ASN A 102 16.81 -6.72 -16.66
C ASN A 102 16.86 -6.70 -15.13
N VAL A 103 16.92 -5.52 -14.56
CA VAL A 103 16.92 -5.30 -13.12
C VAL A 103 15.63 -4.60 -12.74
N ASN A 104 14.91 -5.15 -11.78
CA ASN A 104 13.74 -4.56 -11.18
C ASN A 104 13.91 -4.63 -9.67
N SER A 105 13.75 -3.53 -8.98
CA SER A 105 13.78 -3.49 -7.52
C SER A 105 12.74 -2.50 -7.01
N GLY A 106 11.95 -2.92 -6.04
CA GLY A 106 10.94 -2.09 -5.42
C GLY A 106 10.93 -2.24 -3.92
N GLY A 107 10.66 -1.15 -3.23
CA GLY A 107 10.49 -1.15 -1.79
C GLY A 107 9.30 -0.28 -1.41
N MET A 108 8.58 -0.69 -0.38
CA MET A 108 7.49 0.07 0.20
C MET A 108 7.55 0.03 1.72
N PHE A 109 7.15 1.13 2.31
CA PHE A 109 7.02 1.34 3.74
C PHE A 109 5.66 1.96 4.01
N SER A 110 5.01 1.53 5.10
CA SER A 110 3.83 2.20 5.63
C SER A 110 3.82 2.17 7.16
N ASP A 111 3.34 3.24 7.76
CA ASP A 111 3.08 3.40 9.19
C ASP A 111 1.67 3.98 9.34
N ILE A 112 0.80 3.24 10.01
CA ILE A 112 -0.59 3.59 10.21
C ILE A 112 -0.90 3.56 11.70
N ASP A 113 -1.27 4.71 12.25
CA ASP A 113 -1.79 4.85 13.60
C ASP A 113 -3.31 5.02 13.52
N LEU A 114 -4.05 4.08 14.08
CA LEU A 114 -5.51 4.06 14.09
C LEU A 114 -6.04 4.21 15.52
N LEU A 115 -6.82 5.25 15.76
CA LEU A 115 -7.55 5.49 16.99
C LEU A 115 -9.03 5.25 16.74
N THR A 116 -9.63 4.35 17.51
CA THR A 116 -11.05 4.03 17.42
C THR A 116 -11.73 4.22 18.76
N ASP A 117 -12.72 5.12 18.76
CA ASP A 117 -13.66 5.32 19.87
C ASP A 117 -15.02 4.78 19.47
N ARG A 118 -15.50 3.80 20.21
CA ARG A 118 -16.82 3.19 19.97
C ARG A 118 -17.69 3.29 21.19
N ILE A 119 -18.80 4.01 21.04
CA ILE A 119 -19.87 4.08 22.06
C ILE A 119 -21.04 3.26 21.53
N THR A 120 -21.42 2.24 22.28
CA THR A 120 -22.60 1.42 21.97
C THR A 120 -23.63 1.63 23.06
N ASN A 121 -24.77 2.17 22.69
CA ASN A 121 -25.94 2.27 23.55
C ASN A 121 -26.99 1.27 23.04
N ARG A 122 -27.37 0.32 23.85
CA ARG A 122 -28.42 -0.66 23.55
C ARG A 122 -29.54 -0.55 24.59
N GLN A 123 -30.73 -0.30 24.14
CA GLN A 123 -31.92 -0.35 24.96
C GLN A 123 -32.71 -1.63 24.64
N ASN A 124 -32.99 -2.41 25.65
CA ASN A 124 -33.76 -3.65 25.51
C ASN A 124 -35.16 -3.40 26.07
N LEU A 125 -36.13 -3.39 25.18
CA LEU A 125 -37.56 -3.14 25.51
C LEU A 125 -38.29 -4.50 25.61
N LEU A 126 -38.20 -5.13 26.76
CA LEU A 126 -38.96 -6.35 27.03
C LEU A 126 -40.16 -6.02 27.94
N PRO A 127 -41.34 -6.59 27.73
CA PRO A 127 -42.48 -6.43 28.63
C PRO A 127 -42.07 -6.88 30.05
N GLY A 128 -42.00 -5.93 30.98
CA GLY A 128 -41.69 -6.19 32.38
C GLY A 128 -40.22 -6.13 32.81
N ASN A 129 -39.27 -5.95 31.87
CA ASN A 129 -37.86 -5.84 32.21
C ASN A 129 -37.09 -5.01 31.17
N ASN A 130 -37.10 -3.69 31.31
CA ASN A 130 -36.35 -2.78 30.48
C ASN A 130 -34.94 -2.60 31.07
N PHE A 131 -33.91 -2.79 30.27
CA PHE A 131 -32.57 -2.45 30.68
C PHE A 131 -31.79 -1.73 29.58
N ASP A 132 -30.99 -0.76 29.99
CA ASP A 132 -30.09 -0.02 29.13
C ASP A 132 -28.66 -0.56 29.31
N TYR A 133 -28.04 -0.85 28.19
CA TYR A 133 -26.63 -1.26 28.14
C TYR A 133 -25.83 -0.16 27.44
N ARG A 134 -24.81 0.33 28.10
CA ARG A 134 -23.86 1.29 27.53
C ARG A 134 -22.46 0.70 27.59
N SER A 135 -21.80 0.64 26.46
CA SER A 135 -20.41 0.23 26.33
C SER A 135 -19.60 1.34 25.67
N ASN A 136 -18.46 1.66 26.25
CA ASN A 136 -17.46 2.53 25.66
C ASN A 136 -16.18 1.72 25.45
N SER A 137 -15.67 1.69 24.24
CA SER A 137 -14.45 0.96 23.86
C SER A 137 -13.52 1.87 23.10
N ASN A 138 -12.33 2.09 23.67
CA ASN A 138 -11.25 2.86 23.04
C ASN A 138 -10.18 1.88 22.62
N SER A 139 -9.76 1.95 21.36
CA SER A 139 -8.69 1.13 20.82
C SER A 139 -7.68 2.00 20.08
N ALA A 140 -6.41 1.80 20.39
CA ALA A 140 -5.29 2.36 19.66
C ALA A 140 -4.53 1.21 18.99
N ARG A 141 -4.32 1.32 17.68
CA ARG A 141 -3.62 0.31 16.89
C ARG A 141 -2.56 0.98 16.05
N LYS A 142 -1.33 0.47 16.12
CA LYS A 142 -0.24 0.85 15.23
C LYS A 142 0.13 -0.32 14.32
N VAL A 143 0.24 -0.05 13.03
CA VAL A 143 0.62 -1.03 12.02
C VAL A 143 1.79 -0.46 11.21
N GLN A 144 2.93 -1.13 11.27
CA GLN A 144 4.10 -0.81 10.45
C GLN A 144 4.36 -1.96 9.49
N GLN A 145 4.54 -1.65 8.23
CA GLN A 145 4.85 -2.63 7.19
C GLN A 145 6.02 -2.15 6.35
N GLN A 146 6.93 -3.07 6.08
CA GLN A 146 8.07 -2.81 5.19
C GLN A 146 8.17 -4.00 4.24
N ARG A 147 8.36 -3.73 2.97
CA ARG A 147 8.51 -4.77 1.95
C ARG A 147 9.52 -4.35 0.92
N TRP A 148 10.44 -5.24 0.61
CA TRP A 148 11.38 -5.10 -0.47
C TRP A 148 11.30 -6.31 -1.38
N ASN A 149 11.28 -6.07 -2.66
CA ASN A 149 11.34 -7.11 -3.68
C ASN A 149 12.31 -6.70 -4.78
N GLY A 150 12.97 -7.69 -5.33
CA GLY A 150 13.87 -7.50 -6.48
C GLY A 150 13.69 -8.61 -7.49
N ALA A 151 14.06 -8.34 -8.71
CA ALA A 151 14.21 -9.33 -9.75
C ALA A 151 15.38 -8.94 -10.64
N ILE A 152 16.30 -9.86 -10.83
CA ILE A 152 17.41 -9.74 -11.78
C ILE A 152 17.25 -10.89 -12.75
N ASP A 153 17.06 -10.57 -14.01
CA ASP A 153 16.96 -11.55 -15.11
C ASP A 153 18.13 -11.32 -16.05
N HIS A 154 19.10 -12.23 -16.04
CA HIS A 154 20.30 -12.14 -16.86
C HIS A 154 20.32 -13.23 -17.92
N LYS A 155 20.51 -12.84 -19.17
CA LYS A 155 20.68 -13.75 -20.31
C LYS A 155 22.16 -13.88 -20.62
N PHE A 156 22.71 -15.06 -20.35
CA PHE A 156 24.10 -15.38 -20.73
C PHE A 156 24.20 -15.62 -22.24
N ASP A 157 23.26 -16.39 -22.77
CA ASP A 157 23.17 -16.78 -24.16
C ASP A 157 21.70 -17.01 -24.56
N THR A 158 21.46 -17.40 -25.82
CA THR A 158 20.11 -17.74 -26.34
C THR A 158 19.46 -18.91 -25.61
N MET A 159 20.25 -19.79 -24.99
CA MET A 159 19.79 -21.00 -24.29
C MET A 159 19.87 -20.92 -22.78
N ILE A 160 20.63 -19.97 -22.20
CA ILE A 160 20.89 -19.91 -20.76
C ILE A 160 20.48 -18.55 -20.22
N SER A 161 19.58 -18.57 -19.25
CA SER A 161 19.19 -17.40 -18.46
C SER A 161 19.20 -17.71 -16.97
N LEU A 162 19.53 -16.71 -16.17
CA LEU A 162 19.48 -16.74 -14.70
C LEU A 162 18.49 -15.71 -14.20
N LYS A 163 17.55 -16.14 -13.36
CA LYS A 163 16.61 -15.26 -12.68
C LYS A 163 16.78 -15.36 -11.18
N ILE A 164 17.01 -14.22 -10.53
CA ILE A 164 17.13 -14.11 -9.07
C ILE A 164 16.03 -13.17 -8.59
N THR A 165 15.25 -13.59 -7.60
CA THR A 165 14.12 -12.83 -7.07
C THR A 165 14.22 -12.74 -5.54
N PRO A 166 15.06 -11.83 -5.00
CA PRO A 166 15.09 -11.59 -3.55
C PRO A 166 13.79 -10.89 -3.08
N GLN A 167 13.34 -11.29 -1.90
CA GLN A 167 12.20 -10.67 -1.23
C GLN A 167 12.46 -10.60 0.27
N VAL A 168 12.13 -9.45 0.89
CA VAL A 168 12.19 -9.21 2.34
C VAL A 168 10.88 -8.52 2.74
N SER A 169 10.29 -8.96 3.84
CA SER A 169 9.06 -8.40 4.42
C SER A 169 9.08 -8.49 5.94
#